data_cef62df61b4cd6f061c3fc462bf8c328
#
_entry.id   cef62df61b4cd6f061c3fc462bf8c328
#
_cell.length_a   1.000
_cell.length_b   1.000
_cell.length_c   1.000
_cell.angle_alpha   90.00
_cell.angle_beta   90.00
_cell.angle_gamma   90.00
#
_symmetry.space_group_name_H-M   'P 1'
#
loop_
_entity.id
_entity.type
_entity.pdbx_description
1 polymer ?
#
loop_
_entity_poly.entity_id
_entity_poly.type
_entity_poly.pdbx_seq_one_letter_code
_entity_poly.pdbx_strand_id
1 'polypeptide(L)'
;AMSAAHYKLTNLITFVDRNHNMIDGPTEEVMALEPLADKWEAFGFIVKKIDGNNIKELCDAIDFAYNNETDKPVLILCDTIKGCGIDFIEGDFRWHYGAFDDAKYEQGKKALEETYKKRVERVEKEAE
;
A
#
# COMPACT_ATOMS: atom_id res chain seq x y z
N ALA A 1 -8.74 14.63 -7.59
CA ALA A 1 -9.79 14.27 -6.64
C ALA A 1 -11.08 15.05 -6.90
N MET A 2 -11.07 16.40 -6.80
CA MET A 2 -12.28 17.24 -6.92
C MET A 2 -13.11 16.96 -8.18
N SER A 3 -12.50 16.89 -9.36
CA SER A 3 -13.21 16.62 -10.61
C SER A 3 -13.88 15.24 -10.62
N ALA A 4 -13.19 14.21 -10.12
CA ALA A 4 -13.75 12.86 -10.06
C ALA A 4 -15.00 12.79 -9.19
N ALA A 5 -14.98 13.44 -8.03
CA ALA A 5 -16.14 13.53 -7.16
C ALA A 5 -17.27 14.39 -7.78
N HIS A 6 -16.92 15.55 -8.37
CA HIS A 6 -17.89 16.44 -9.01
C HIS A 6 -18.65 15.74 -10.15
N TYR A 7 -17.95 15.02 -11.01
CA TYR A 7 -18.54 14.28 -12.13
C TYR A 7 -19.05 12.89 -11.75
N LYS A 8 -19.03 12.54 -10.46
CA LYS A 8 -19.53 11.25 -9.93
C LYS A 8 -18.96 10.04 -10.67
N LEU A 9 -17.64 9.99 -10.81
CA LEU A 9 -16.98 8.91 -11.51
C LEU A 9 -16.98 7.62 -10.65
N THR A 10 -18.14 6.99 -10.54
CA THR A 10 -18.39 5.82 -9.68
C THR A 10 -17.57 4.59 -10.10
N ASN A 11 -17.16 4.53 -11.36
CA ASN A 11 -16.31 3.48 -11.93
C ASN A 11 -14.81 3.77 -11.80
N LEU A 12 -14.42 4.90 -11.16
CA LEU A 12 -13.02 5.20 -10.87
C LEU A 12 -12.62 4.58 -9.54
N ILE A 13 -11.69 3.64 -9.60
CA ILE A 13 -11.01 3.06 -8.44
C ILE A 13 -9.59 3.64 -8.41
N THR A 14 -9.28 4.36 -7.34
CA THR A 14 -7.97 4.98 -7.16
C THR A 14 -7.20 4.25 -6.07
N PHE A 15 -5.91 3.98 -6.31
CA PHE A 15 -5.02 3.42 -5.30
C PHE A 15 -4.01 4.47 -4.86
N VAL A 16 -3.77 4.54 -3.57
CA VAL A 16 -2.64 5.29 -2.99
C VAL A 16 -1.74 4.31 -2.27
N ASP A 17 -0.51 4.16 -2.76
CA ASP A 17 0.57 3.45 -2.07
C ASP A 17 1.13 4.36 -0.97
N ARG A 18 0.69 4.12 0.27
CA ARG A 18 1.08 4.89 1.45
C ARG A 18 2.23 4.18 2.16
N ASN A 19 3.44 4.28 1.60
CA ASN A 19 4.64 3.64 2.12
C ASN A 19 5.42 4.48 3.15
N HIS A 20 4.87 5.60 3.59
CA HIS A 20 5.39 6.53 4.59
C HIS A 20 6.70 7.22 4.24
N ASN A 21 7.23 7.04 3.03
CA ASN A 21 8.50 7.60 2.61
C ASN A 21 8.40 8.48 1.37
N MET A 22 9.34 9.39 1.27
CA MET A 22 9.70 10.16 0.09
C MET A 22 11.16 9.86 -0.26
N ILE A 23 11.66 10.44 -1.37
CA ILE A 23 13.07 10.35 -1.78
C ILE A 23 14.01 10.82 -0.67
N ASP A 24 13.62 11.91 0.01
CA ASP A 24 14.46 12.65 0.96
C ASP A 24 14.25 12.26 2.44
N GLY A 25 13.27 11.40 2.72
CA GLY A 25 12.99 10.97 4.10
C GLY A 25 11.56 10.50 4.35
N PRO A 26 11.19 10.29 5.62
CA PRO A 26 9.81 10.02 6.01
C PRO A 26 8.88 11.15 5.60
N THR A 27 7.69 10.82 5.07
CA THR A 27 6.74 11.84 4.59
C THR A 27 6.38 12.87 5.64
N GLU A 28 6.17 12.46 6.89
CA GLU A 28 5.73 13.37 7.95
C GLU A 28 6.82 14.34 8.43
N GLU A 29 8.09 14.05 8.08
CA GLU A 29 9.23 14.95 8.37
C GLU A 29 9.51 15.91 7.21
N VAL A 30 9.30 15.46 5.96
CA VAL A 30 9.59 16.23 4.74
C VAL A 30 8.40 17.07 4.31
N MET A 31 7.24 16.42 4.14
CA MET A 31 5.97 17.04 3.77
C MET A 31 4.83 16.21 4.32
N ALA A 32 4.30 16.61 5.47
CA ALA A 32 3.26 15.88 6.19
C ALA A 32 1.99 15.67 5.34
N LEU A 33 1.56 14.43 5.23
CA LEU A 33 0.37 14.04 4.46
C LEU A 33 -0.84 13.78 5.35
N GLU A 34 -0.64 13.43 6.62
CA GLU A 34 -1.75 13.07 7.50
C GLU A 34 -2.59 14.30 7.91
N PRO A 35 -3.87 14.14 8.18
CA PRO A 35 -4.68 12.93 8.01
C PRO A 35 -5.06 12.71 6.53
N LEU A 36 -4.38 11.80 5.83
CA LEU A 36 -4.52 11.63 4.38
C LEU A 36 -5.91 11.11 3.98
N ALA A 37 -6.45 10.16 4.71
CA ALA A 37 -7.77 9.61 4.45
C ALA A 37 -8.87 10.69 4.52
N ASP A 38 -8.86 11.50 5.58
CA ASP A 38 -9.86 12.55 5.81
C ASP A 38 -9.82 13.60 4.67
N LYS A 39 -8.62 13.89 4.15
CA LYS A 39 -8.46 14.79 3.00
C LYS A 39 -9.15 14.23 1.75
N TRP A 40 -9.03 12.92 1.49
CA TRP A 40 -9.71 12.28 0.36
C TRP A 40 -11.22 12.18 0.58
N GLU A 41 -11.67 11.90 1.78
CA GLU A 41 -13.09 11.93 2.14
C GLU A 41 -13.68 13.33 1.95
N ALA A 42 -12.95 14.37 2.36
CA ALA A 42 -13.35 15.76 2.14
C ALA A 42 -13.45 16.14 0.65
N PHE A 43 -12.68 15.49 -0.23
CA PHE A 43 -12.84 15.62 -1.69
C PHE A 43 -14.05 14.84 -2.24
N GLY A 44 -14.76 14.06 -1.42
CA GLY A 44 -15.96 13.34 -1.83
C GLY A 44 -15.73 11.89 -2.25
N PHE A 45 -14.58 11.27 -1.90
CA PHE A 45 -14.32 9.85 -2.12
C PHE A 45 -14.86 9.00 -0.96
N ILE A 46 -15.16 7.74 -1.25
CA ILE A 46 -15.20 6.69 -0.24
C ILE A 46 -13.77 6.19 -0.07
N VAL A 47 -13.28 6.15 1.18
CA VAL A 47 -11.92 5.71 1.47
C VAL A 47 -11.94 4.36 2.17
N LYS A 48 -11.20 3.39 1.61
CA LYS A 48 -10.90 2.09 2.23
C LYS A 48 -9.43 2.04 2.59
N LYS A 49 -9.15 1.97 3.90
CA LYS A 49 -7.80 1.76 4.43
C LYS A 49 -7.54 0.27 4.55
N ILE A 50 -6.44 -0.22 4.02
CA ILE A 50 -6.06 -1.63 4.04
C ILE A 50 -4.57 -1.80 4.31
N ASP A 51 -4.16 -2.99 4.77
CA ASP A 51 -2.78 -3.44 4.63
C ASP A 51 -2.49 -3.71 3.15
N GLY A 52 -1.74 -2.81 2.50
CA GLY A 52 -1.43 -2.90 1.07
C GLY A 52 -0.47 -4.06 0.71
N ASN A 53 0.15 -4.68 1.70
CA ASN A 53 0.95 -5.90 1.52
C ASN A 53 0.13 -7.20 1.75
N ASN A 54 -1.17 -7.07 2.05
CA ASN A 54 -2.11 -8.18 2.22
C ASN A 54 -3.00 -8.34 0.97
N ILE A 55 -2.72 -9.38 0.18
CA ILE A 55 -3.45 -9.63 -1.08
C ILE A 55 -4.95 -9.87 -0.85
N LYS A 56 -5.32 -10.51 0.27
CA LYS A 56 -6.73 -10.73 0.57
C LYS A 56 -7.46 -9.41 0.81
N GLU A 57 -6.93 -8.53 1.63
CA GLU A 57 -7.53 -7.21 1.88
C GLU A 57 -7.61 -6.38 0.60
N LEU A 58 -6.60 -6.49 -0.27
CA LEU A 58 -6.58 -5.81 -1.56
C LEU A 58 -7.73 -6.31 -2.45
N CYS A 59 -7.92 -7.64 -2.56
CA CYS A 59 -9.03 -8.22 -3.32
C CYS A 59 -10.39 -7.80 -2.74
N ASP A 60 -10.56 -7.91 -1.42
CA ASP A 60 -11.81 -7.51 -0.74
C ASP A 60 -12.14 -6.03 -0.99
N ALA A 61 -11.12 -5.15 -0.99
CA ALA A 61 -11.29 -3.73 -1.25
C ALA A 61 -11.65 -3.43 -2.72
N ILE A 62 -11.07 -4.17 -3.66
CA ILE A 62 -11.42 -4.09 -5.08
C ILE A 62 -12.86 -4.55 -5.31
N ASP A 63 -13.25 -5.69 -4.75
CA ASP A 63 -14.61 -6.21 -4.84
C ASP A 63 -15.62 -5.23 -4.24
N PHE A 64 -15.30 -4.63 -3.09
CA PHE A 64 -16.10 -3.55 -2.52
C PHE A 64 -16.26 -2.39 -3.50
N ALA A 65 -15.17 -1.96 -4.15
CA ALA A 65 -15.19 -0.82 -5.07
C ALA A 65 -16.01 -1.13 -6.34
N TYR A 66 -15.93 -2.35 -6.86
CA TYR A 66 -16.74 -2.78 -8.01
C TYR A 66 -18.23 -2.84 -7.70
N ASN A 67 -18.59 -3.24 -6.48
CA ASN A 67 -19.99 -3.35 -6.03
C ASN A 67 -20.51 -2.08 -5.36
N ASN A 68 -19.78 -0.96 -5.48
CA ASN A 68 -20.19 0.31 -4.90
C ASN A 68 -21.39 0.89 -5.65
N GLU A 69 -22.52 1.00 -4.96
CA GLU A 69 -23.77 1.55 -5.48
C GLU A 69 -23.97 3.06 -5.23
N THR A 70 -22.98 3.71 -4.61
CA THR A 70 -23.06 5.15 -4.33
C THR A 70 -22.67 5.98 -5.56
N ASP A 71 -22.89 7.27 -5.50
CA ASP A 71 -22.48 8.23 -6.53
C ASP A 71 -21.08 8.82 -6.29
N LYS A 72 -20.23 8.09 -5.55
CA LYS A 72 -18.88 8.53 -5.18
C LYS A 72 -17.81 7.61 -5.76
N PRO A 73 -16.67 8.15 -6.21
CA PRO A 73 -15.49 7.34 -6.54
C PRO A 73 -14.89 6.70 -5.29
N VAL A 74 -14.17 5.60 -5.45
CA VAL A 74 -13.53 4.87 -4.36
C VAL A 74 -12.02 5.08 -4.39
N LEU A 75 -11.45 5.34 -3.22
CA LEU A 75 -10.02 5.33 -2.95
C LEU A 75 -9.67 4.13 -2.06
N ILE A 76 -8.73 3.32 -2.51
CA ILE A 76 -8.09 2.28 -1.71
C ILE A 76 -6.76 2.84 -1.22
N LEU A 77 -6.68 3.15 0.07
CA LEU A 77 -5.48 3.65 0.74
C LEU A 77 -4.70 2.45 1.28
N CYS A 78 -3.69 2.06 0.53
CA CYS A 78 -2.84 0.91 0.84
C CYS A 78 -1.72 1.35 1.79
N ASP A 79 -1.81 0.98 3.06
CA ASP A 79 -0.71 1.13 3.99
C ASP A 79 0.33 0.04 3.67
N THR A 80 1.52 0.44 3.22
CA THR A 80 2.55 -0.47 2.72
C THR A 80 3.88 -0.24 3.43
N ILE A 81 4.72 -1.25 3.38
CA ILE A 81 6.10 -1.15 3.84
C ILE A 81 7.02 -1.09 2.61
N LYS A 82 7.74 0.03 2.44
CA LYS A 82 8.75 0.13 1.39
C LYS A 82 9.76 -1.01 1.52
N GLY A 83 9.99 -1.76 0.43
CA GLY A 83 10.93 -2.89 0.44
C GLY A 83 10.44 -4.14 1.17
N CYS A 84 9.12 -4.26 1.39
CA CYS A 84 8.48 -5.36 2.12
C CYS A 84 8.99 -6.74 1.70
N GLY A 85 9.45 -7.52 2.68
CA GLY A 85 9.98 -8.88 2.50
C GLY A 85 11.50 -8.98 2.50
N ILE A 86 12.22 -7.85 2.45
CA ILE A 86 13.69 -7.83 2.52
C ILE A 86 14.10 -6.96 3.71
N ASP A 87 14.42 -7.59 4.82
CA ASP A 87 14.63 -7.00 6.14
C ASP A 87 15.61 -5.81 6.17
N PHE A 88 16.70 -5.87 5.40
CA PHE A 88 17.70 -4.80 5.39
C PHE A 88 17.34 -3.58 4.54
N ILE A 89 16.20 -3.59 3.84
CA ILE A 89 15.69 -2.44 3.08
C ILE A 89 14.30 -1.99 3.53
N GLU A 90 13.61 -2.77 4.37
CA GLU A 90 12.27 -2.41 4.83
C GLU A 90 12.26 -1.05 5.52
N GLY A 91 11.35 -0.18 5.07
CA GLY A 91 11.13 1.15 5.63
C GLY A 91 12.24 2.17 5.36
N ASP A 92 13.31 1.81 4.69
CA ASP A 92 14.44 2.70 4.44
C ASP A 92 14.30 3.44 3.11
N PHE A 93 14.03 4.75 3.17
CA PHE A 93 13.86 5.61 1.99
C PHE A 93 15.12 5.68 1.10
N ARG A 94 16.33 5.45 1.63
CA ARG A 94 17.58 5.49 0.88
C ARG A 94 17.62 4.47 -0.25
N TRP A 95 16.82 3.41 -0.15
CA TRP A 95 16.67 2.41 -1.21
C TRP A 95 15.77 2.85 -2.36
N HIS A 96 15.35 4.11 -2.41
CA HIS A 96 14.62 4.63 -3.58
C HIS A 96 15.48 4.57 -4.86
N TYR A 97 16.79 4.79 -4.73
CA TYR A 97 17.78 4.69 -5.81
C TYR A 97 18.87 3.66 -5.50
N GLY A 98 18.69 2.83 -4.51
CA GLY A 98 19.66 1.80 -4.14
C GLY A 98 19.88 0.79 -5.25
N ALA A 99 21.14 0.40 -5.47
CA ALA A 99 21.50 -0.71 -6.34
C ALA A 99 22.07 -1.86 -5.49
N PHE A 100 21.76 -3.09 -5.91
CA PHE A 100 22.35 -4.27 -5.31
C PHE A 100 23.67 -4.62 -6.02
N ASP A 101 24.70 -4.90 -5.24
CA ASP A 101 25.80 -5.74 -5.67
C ASP A 101 25.40 -7.23 -5.55
N ASP A 102 26.25 -8.12 -6.06
CA ASP A 102 25.97 -9.56 -6.05
C ASP A 102 25.72 -10.10 -4.65
N ALA A 103 26.46 -9.62 -3.64
CA ALA A 103 26.31 -10.04 -2.27
C ALA A 103 24.96 -9.64 -1.67
N LYS A 104 24.53 -8.41 -1.90
CA LYS A 104 23.21 -7.91 -1.46
C LYS A 104 22.06 -8.58 -2.23
N TYR A 105 22.26 -8.89 -3.51
CA TYR A 105 21.28 -9.65 -4.27
C TYR A 105 21.04 -11.04 -3.67
N GLU A 106 22.10 -11.80 -3.36
CA GLU A 106 21.96 -13.10 -2.74
C GLU A 106 21.38 -13.01 -1.32
N GLN A 107 21.76 -11.99 -0.54
CA GLN A 107 21.15 -11.73 0.77
C GLN A 107 19.65 -11.45 0.66
N GLY A 108 19.25 -10.58 -0.28
CA GLY A 108 17.85 -10.23 -0.50
C GLY A 108 17.01 -11.41 -0.95
N LYS A 109 17.55 -12.24 -1.85
CA LYS A 109 16.90 -13.47 -2.30
C LYS A 109 16.64 -14.42 -1.13
N LYS A 110 17.64 -14.62 -0.26
CA LYS A 110 17.48 -15.43 0.95
C LYS A 110 16.42 -14.87 1.90
N ALA A 111 16.42 -13.56 2.12
CA ALA A 111 15.43 -12.89 2.97
C ALA A 111 13.99 -13.08 2.43
N LEU A 112 13.80 -12.98 1.10
CA LEU A 112 12.50 -13.25 0.47
C LEU A 112 12.05 -14.71 0.63
N GLU A 113 12.95 -15.66 0.47
CA GLU A 113 12.65 -17.08 0.67
C GLU A 113 12.23 -17.37 2.12
N GLU A 114 12.90 -16.78 3.11
CA GLU A 114 12.54 -16.91 4.53
C GLU A 114 11.19 -16.24 4.83
N THR A 115 10.93 -15.06 4.30
CA THR A 115 9.67 -14.35 4.44
C THR A 115 8.52 -15.13 3.81
N TYR A 116 8.73 -15.71 2.62
CA TYR A 116 7.74 -16.56 1.97
C TYR A 116 7.37 -17.78 2.81
N LYS A 117 8.36 -18.50 3.36
CA LYS A 117 8.11 -19.64 4.25
C LYS A 117 7.26 -19.27 5.46
N LYS A 118 7.60 -18.17 6.14
CA LYS A 118 6.82 -17.65 7.28
C LYS A 118 5.38 -17.31 6.91
N ARG A 119 5.16 -16.74 5.72
CA ARG A 119 3.81 -16.43 5.23
C ARG A 119 2.99 -17.68 4.94
N VAL A 120 3.59 -18.70 4.32
CA VAL A 120 2.92 -19.99 4.04
C VAL A 120 2.53 -20.66 5.35
N GLU A 121 3.46 -20.79 6.31
CA GLU A 121 3.18 -21.37 7.62
C GLU A 121 2.05 -20.67 8.38
N ARG A 122 1.97 -19.33 8.25
CA ARG A 122 0.87 -18.56 8.86
C ARG A 122 -0.47 -18.89 8.22
N VAL A 123 -0.53 -18.91 6.90
CA VAL A 123 -1.78 -19.19 6.16
C VAL A 123 -2.26 -20.61 6.44
N GLU A 124 -1.35 -21.59 6.51
CA GLU A 124 -1.68 -22.98 6.86
C GLU A 124 -2.28 -23.08 8.27
N LYS A 125 -1.73 -22.36 9.26
CA LYS A 125 -2.25 -22.34 10.63
C LYS A 125 -3.61 -21.62 10.76
N GLU A 126 -3.88 -20.62 9.92
CA GLU A 126 -5.16 -19.90 9.89
C GLU A 126 -6.27 -20.72 9.20
N ALA A 127 -5.90 -21.74 8.44
CA ALA A 127 -6.83 -22.64 7.72
C ALA A 127 -7.25 -23.89 8.52
N GLU A 128 -6.57 -24.18 9.66
CA GLU A 128 -6.92 -25.24 10.60
C GLU A 128 -7.96 -24.77 11.64
#